data_9767aa60a952f543b8c447bb960fb582
#
_entry.id   9767aa60a952f543b8c447bb960fb582
#
_cell.length_a   1.000
_cell.length_b   1.000
_cell.length_c   1.000
_cell.angle_alpha   90.00
_cell.angle_beta   90.00
_cell.angle_gamma   90.00
#
_symmetry.space_group_name_H-M   'P 1'
#
loop_
_entity.id
_entity.type
_entity.pdbx_description
1 polymer ?
#
loop_
_entity_poly.entity_id
_entity_poly.type
_entity_poly.pdbx_seq_one_letter_code
_entity_poly.pdbx_strand_id
1 'polypeptide(L)'
;MTTARRTGNTEEPPPPSPPAAAPCREPQSCAAHQRDAAPPALGTPWRDLATRADVQRLVAEFCTSVAEDGLLAPTFASMGTPLLGHVEAVTDFWCRKLLGELLPSRDLLEVHQQVHAAHPINPCHFAHWLALWQDSVDAAFAGPAADRAKALAVNIAHSMGSRLPGCVPGTAPRD
;
A
#
# COMPACT_ATOMS: atom_id res chain seq x y z
N MET A 1 -69.01 18.55 -1.52
CA MET A 1 -68.35 17.55 -2.37
C MET A 1 -66.86 17.94 -2.40
N THR A 2 -66.07 17.36 -1.49
CA THR A 2 -64.65 17.67 -1.38
C THR A 2 -63.85 16.44 -1.73
N THR A 3 -63.14 16.49 -2.86
CA THR A 3 -62.36 15.37 -3.38
C THR A 3 -60.92 15.44 -2.78
N ALA A 4 -60.64 14.49 -1.89
CA ALA A 4 -59.30 14.31 -1.33
C ALA A 4 -58.35 13.72 -2.40
N ARG A 5 -57.27 14.40 -2.74
CA ARG A 5 -56.17 13.89 -3.56
C ARG A 5 -55.27 13.01 -2.65
N ARG A 6 -55.18 11.77 -2.98
CA ARG A 6 -54.26 10.80 -2.41
C ARG A 6 -52.90 10.97 -3.09
N THR A 7 -51.94 11.54 -2.39
CA THR A 7 -50.54 11.57 -2.84
C THR A 7 -49.94 10.18 -2.59
N GLY A 8 -49.64 9.45 -3.69
CA GLY A 8 -48.91 8.22 -3.63
C GLY A 8 -47.44 8.47 -3.31
N ASN A 9 -47.02 7.99 -2.16
CA ASN A 9 -45.62 7.96 -1.76
C ASN A 9 -44.98 6.77 -2.50
N THR A 10 -44.25 7.03 -3.57
CA THR A 10 -43.47 6.00 -4.27
C THR A 10 -42.17 5.83 -3.47
N GLU A 11 -42.14 4.86 -2.61
CA GLU A 11 -40.95 4.45 -1.86
C GLU A 11 -39.96 3.83 -2.85
N GLU A 12 -38.88 4.51 -3.11
CA GLU A 12 -37.78 4.06 -3.95
C GLU A 12 -37.07 2.90 -3.24
N PRO A 13 -36.84 1.74 -3.89
CA PRO A 13 -36.18 0.63 -3.26
C PRO A 13 -34.74 1.01 -2.86
N PRO A 14 -34.26 0.52 -1.72
CA PRO A 14 -32.89 0.82 -1.26
C PRO A 14 -31.85 0.31 -2.29
N PRO A 15 -30.71 1.00 -2.41
CA PRO A 15 -29.66 0.58 -3.34
C PRO A 15 -29.13 -0.80 -2.95
N PRO A 16 -28.70 -1.62 -3.92
CA PRO A 16 -28.16 -2.93 -3.66
C PRO A 16 -26.94 -2.84 -2.76
N SER A 17 -26.90 -3.69 -1.74
CA SER A 17 -25.75 -3.82 -0.84
C SER A 17 -24.47 -4.12 -1.63
N PRO A 18 -23.33 -3.50 -1.29
CA PRO A 18 -22.08 -3.81 -1.94
C PRO A 18 -21.73 -5.29 -1.77
N PRO A 19 -21.12 -5.93 -2.78
CA PRO A 19 -20.74 -7.33 -2.70
C PRO A 19 -19.82 -7.56 -1.50
N ALA A 20 -20.14 -8.60 -0.71
CA ALA A 20 -19.31 -9.00 0.42
C ALA A 20 -17.87 -9.22 -0.04
N ALA A 21 -16.93 -8.62 0.66
CA ALA A 21 -15.52 -8.80 0.40
C ALA A 21 -15.18 -10.29 0.41
N ALA A 22 -14.70 -10.80 -0.71
CA ALA A 22 -14.26 -12.18 -0.81
C ALA A 22 -13.19 -12.44 0.27
N PRO A 23 -13.25 -13.61 0.97
CA PRO A 23 -12.23 -13.95 1.95
C PRO A 23 -10.86 -13.95 1.26
N CYS A 24 -9.86 -13.35 1.90
CA CYS A 24 -8.48 -13.42 1.46
C CYS A 24 -8.13 -14.91 1.28
N ARG A 25 -7.94 -15.35 0.05
CA ARG A 25 -7.24 -16.61 -0.17
C ARG A 25 -5.86 -16.43 0.44
N GLU A 26 -5.52 -17.30 1.38
CA GLU A 26 -4.16 -17.37 1.90
C GLU A 26 -3.18 -17.34 0.73
N PRO A 27 -2.02 -16.64 0.88
CA PRO A 27 -1.04 -16.53 -0.20
C PRO A 27 -0.38 -17.89 -0.43
N GLN A 28 -1.07 -18.79 -1.14
CA GLN A 28 -0.50 -20.08 -1.55
C GLN A 28 0.44 -19.92 -2.74
N SER A 29 0.86 -18.73 -3.10
CA SER A 29 1.75 -18.51 -4.24
C SER A 29 2.62 -17.27 -4.13
N CYS A 30 3.08 -16.88 -2.94
CA CYS A 30 4.23 -15.98 -2.86
C CYS A 30 5.55 -16.67 -3.29
N ALA A 31 5.52 -17.97 -3.53
CA ALA A 31 6.68 -18.73 -4.01
C ALA A 31 6.99 -18.55 -5.50
N ALA A 32 6.12 -17.91 -6.28
CA ALA A 32 6.27 -17.81 -7.72
C ALA A 32 6.90 -16.47 -8.19
N HIS A 33 7.18 -15.54 -7.31
CA HIS A 33 7.93 -14.32 -7.61
C HIS A 33 9.28 -14.24 -6.89
N GLN A 34 9.85 -15.37 -6.54
CA GLN A 34 11.30 -15.44 -6.50
C GLN A 34 11.76 -15.23 -7.94
N ARG A 35 11.85 -13.95 -8.36
CA ARG A 35 12.78 -13.63 -9.43
C ARG A 35 14.09 -14.21 -8.94
N ASP A 36 14.69 -15.10 -9.72
CA ASP A 36 16.09 -15.45 -9.61
C ASP A 36 16.91 -14.16 -9.77
N ALA A 37 16.88 -13.30 -8.75
CA ALA A 37 17.89 -12.29 -8.58
C ALA A 37 19.15 -13.10 -8.34
N ALA A 38 19.92 -13.28 -9.39
CA ALA A 38 21.23 -13.90 -9.28
C ALA A 38 21.92 -13.22 -8.10
N PRO A 39 22.43 -14.00 -7.13
CA PRO A 39 23.15 -13.40 -6.01
C PRO A 39 24.18 -12.45 -6.61
N PRO A 40 24.34 -11.23 -6.09
CA PRO A 40 25.33 -10.30 -6.61
C PRO A 40 26.66 -11.01 -6.66
N ALA A 41 27.38 -10.84 -7.75
CA ALA A 41 28.66 -11.51 -7.98
C ALA A 41 29.50 -11.44 -6.70
N LEU A 42 29.97 -12.61 -6.22
CA LEU A 42 30.77 -12.76 -5.03
C LEU A 42 31.87 -11.68 -5.01
N GLY A 43 31.74 -10.68 -4.15
CA GLY A 43 32.74 -9.62 -4.01
C GLY A 43 32.23 -8.19 -3.90
N THR A 44 30.96 -7.88 -4.22
CA THR A 44 30.42 -6.54 -3.93
C THR A 44 29.85 -6.56 -2.52
N PRO A 45 30.44 -5.84 -1.54
CA PRO A 45 29.87 -5.75 -0.21
C PRO A 45 28.48 -5.10 -0.34
N TRP A 46 27.47 -5.71 0.27
CA TRP A 46 26.15 -5.11 0.42
C TRP A 46 26.34 -3.75 1.09
N ARG A 47 25.87 -2.70 0.43
CA ARG A 47 25.96 -1.35 1.02
C ARG A 47 24.65 -1.02 1.70
N ASP A 48 24.75 -0.25 2.77
CA ASP A 48 23.58 0.24 3.49
C ASP A 48 22.92 1.42 2.77
N LEU A 49 21.69 1.73 3.15
CA LEU A 49 20.97 2.93 2.71
C LEU A 49 21.58 4.17 3.38
N ALA A 50 22.47 4.86 2.66
CA ALA A 50 23.26 5.95 3.21
C ALA A 50 22.95 7.32 2.56
N THR A 51 22.40 7.34 1.34
CA THR A 51 22.22 8.58 0.56
C THR A 51 20.79 8.65 0.00
N ARG A 52 20.38 9.88 -0.36
CA ARG A 52 19.13 10.11 -1.09
C ARG A 52 19.05 9.29 -2.39
N ALA A 53 20.16 9.16 -3.10
CA ALA A 53 20.21 8.37 -4.33
C ALA A 53 19.95 6.89 -4.07
N ASP A 54 20.38 6.34 -2.93
CA ASP A 54 20.08 4.97 -2.53
C ASP A 54 18.58 4.79 -2.26
N VAL A 55 18.00 5.71 -1.50
CA VAL A 55 16.58 5.71 -1.19
C VAL A 55 15.76 5.85 -2.48
N GLN A 56 16.13 6.76 -3.38
CA GLN A 56 15.43 6.95 -4.64
C GLN A 56 15.47 5.69 -5.52
N ARG A 57 16.61 5.02 -5.61
CA ARG A 57 16.75 3.76 -6.35
C ARG A 57 15.84 2.68 -5.75
N LEU A 58 15.88 2.48 -4.43
CA LEU A 58 15.02 1.53 -3.74
C LEU A 58 13.54 1.81 -4.01
N VAL A 59 13.12 3.06 -3.86
CA VAL A 59 11.72 3.46 -4.07
C VAL A 59 11.29 3.26 -5.52
N ALA A 60 12.15 3.57 -6.49
CA ALA A 60 11.84 3.38 -7.91
C ALA A 60 11.63 1.91 -8.25
N GLU A 61 12.50 1.02 -7.78
CA GLU A 61 12.38 -0.44 -7.96
C GLU A 61 11.13 -0.99 -7.27
N PHE A 62 10.87 -0.57 -6.03
CA PHE A 62 9.66 -0.92 -5.30
C PHE A 62 8.38 -0.46 -6.02
N CYS A 63 8.30 0.79 -6.46
CA CYS A 63 7.13 1.31 -7.19
C CYS A 63 6.90 0.56 -8.52
N THR A 64 7.98 0.15 -9.19
CA THR A 64 7.87 -0.68 -10.39
C THR A 64 7.26 -2.04 -10.05
N SER A 65 7.73 -2.69 -8.98
CA SER A 65 7.18 -3.97 -8.52
C SER A 65 5.71 -3.86 -8.11
N VAL A 66 5.31 -2.77 -7.44
CA VAL A 66 3.90 -2.50 -7.09
C VAL A 66 3.03 -2.30 -8.34
N ALA A 67 3.54 -1.60 -9.35
CA ALA A 67 2.81 -1.38 -10.61
C ALA A 67 2.63 -2.66 -11.44
N GLU A 68 3.46 -3.66 -11.23
CA GLU A 68 3.38 -4.98 -11.86
C GLU A 68 2.63 -6.03 -11.01
N ASP A 69 2.36 -5.74 -9.73
CA ASP A 69 1.66 -6.67 -8.84
C ASP A 69 0.16 -6.74 -9.13
N GLY A 70 -0.36 -7.94 -9.32
CA GLY A 70 -1.76 -8.16 -9.72
C GLY A 70 -2.80 -7.67 -8.71
N LEU A 71 -2.44 -7.55 -7.42
CA LEU A 71 -3.33 -7.07 -6.36
C LEU A 71 -3.19 -5.55 -6.15
N LEU A 72 -1.96 -5.03 -6.17
CA LEU A 72 -1.68 -3.64 -5.83
C LEU A 72 -1.80 -2.68 -7.00
N ALA A 73 -1.51 -3.14 -8.24
CA ALA A 73 -1.50 -2.29 -9.42
C ALA A 73 -2.82 -1.51 -9.64
N PRO A 74 -4.03 -2.11 -9.51
CA PRO A 74 -5.28 -1.37 -9.65
C PRO A 74 -5.44 -0.26 -8.62
N THR A 75 -5.09 -0.53 -7.36
CA THR A 75 -5.14 0.44 -6.25
C THR A 75 -4.12 1.56 -6.48
N PHE A 76 -2.93 1.21 -6.94
CA PHE A 76 -1.86 2.16 -7.25
C PHE A 76 -2.25 3.08 -8.43
N ALA A 77 -2.82 2.53 -9.50
CA ALA A 77 -3.29 3.28 -10.65
C ALA A 77 -4.40 4.29 -10.29
N SER A 78 -5.24 3.97 -9.29
CA SER A 78 -6.34 4.84 -8.85
C SER A 78 -5.88 6.15 -8.19
N MET A 79 -4.62 6.23 -7.77
CA MET A 79 -4.07 7.46 -7.17
C MET A 79 -3.97 8.63 -8.15
N GLY A 80 -4.10 8.38 -9.46
CA GLY A 80 -4.08 9.43 -10.49
C GLY A 80 -2.78 10.23 -10.60
N THR A 81 -1.77 9.88 -9.80
CA THR A 81 -0.46 10.54 -9.81
C THR A 81 0.46 9.81 -10.78
N PRO A 82 1.14 10.51 -11.70
CA PRO A 82 2.15 9.88 -12.55
C PRO A 82 3.22 9.17 -11.69
N LEU A 83 3.69 8.01 -12.15
CA LEU A 83 4.66 7.18 -11.43
C LEU A 83 5.87 7.99 -10.93
N LEU A 84 6.41 8.87 -11.76
CA LEU A 84 7.57 9.70 -11.40
C LEU A 84 7.29 10.62 -10.20
N GLY A 85 6.13 11.30 -10.19
CA GLY A 85 5.73 12.17 -9.07
C GLY A 85 5.45 11.37 -7.79
N HIS A 86 4.97 10.12 -7.93
CA HIS A 86 4.80 9.23 -6.80
C HIS A 86 6.16 8.78 -6.23
N VAL A 87 7.09 8.37 -7.07
CA VAL A 87 8.46 7.99 -6.66
C VAL A 87 9.14 9.14 -5.91
N GLU A 88 9.02 10.38 -6.39
CA GLU A 88 9.59 11.53 -5.71
C GLU A 88 9.00 11.75 -4.31
N ALA A 89 7.68 11.75 -4.19
CA ALA A 89 6.99 11.95 -2.91
C ALA A 89 7.32 10.84 -1.88
N VAL A 90 7.39 9.60 -2.32
CA VAL A 90 7.76 8.45 -1.48
C VAL A 90 9.25 8.50 -1.11
N THR A 91 10.12 8.90 -2.03
CA THR A 91 11.55 9.14 -1.75
C THR A 91 11.72 10.18 -0.65
N ASP A 92 11.03 11.32 -0.73
CA ASP A 92 11.08 12.36 0.28
C ASP A 92 10.63 11.85 1.65
N PHE A 93 9.56 11.06 1.68
CA PHE A 93 9.10 10.43 2.91
C PHE A 93 10.18 9.55 3.54
N TRP A 94 10.81 8.65 2.77
CA TRP A 94 11.83 7.74 3.28
C TRP A 94 13.14 8.45 3.63
N CYS A 95 13.58 9.46 2.88
CA CYS A 95 14.74 10.28 3.22
C CYS A 95 14.57 10.98 4.56
N ARG A 96 13.37 11.51 4.82
CA ARG A 96 13.06 12.09 6.13
C ARG A 96 13.14 11.06 7.25
N LYS A 97 12.62 9.84 7.01
CA LYS A 97 12.57 8.78 8.02
C LYS A 97 13.92 8.10 8.29
N LEU A 98 14.72 7.91 7.26
CA LEU A 98 15.97 7.14 7.34
C LEU A 98 17.20 8.04 7.49
N LEU A 99 17.22 9.17 6.80
CA LEU A 99 18.38 10.07 6.73
C LEU A 99 18.20 11.33 7.59
N GLY A 100 17.01 11.58 8.14
CA GLY A 100 16.74 12.77 8.96
C GLY A 100 16.64 14.06 8.16
N GLU A 101 16.38 13.99 6.84
CA GLU A 101 16.24 15.18 6.01
C GLU A 101 15.01 16.02 6.42
N LEU A 102 15.17 17.34 6.44
CA LEU A 102 14.09 18.30 6.73
C LEU A 102 13.29 18.58 5.46
N LEU A 103 12.34 17.72 5.16
CA LEU A 103 11.50 17.79 3.96
C LEU A 103 10.02 18.00 4.36
N PRO A 104 9.20 18.62 3.48
CA PRO A 104 7.77 18.75 3.71
C PRO A 104 7.10 17.40 3.99
N SER A 105 6.19 17.39 4.95
CA SER A 105 5.40 16.21 5.27
C SER A 105 4.04 16.27 4.58
N ARG A 106 3.68 15.24 3.82
CA ARG A 106 2.29 15.02 3.41
C ARG A 106 1.59 14.14 4.44
N ASP A 107 0.31 14.35 4.63
CA ASP A 107 -0.50 13.44 5.45
C ASP A 107 -0.76 12.15 4.64
N LEU A 108 0.04 11.13 4.96
CA LEU A 108 -0.08 9.83 4.29
C LEU A 108 -1.43 9.16 4.59
N LEU A 109 -2.00 9.40 5.77
CA LEU A 109 -3.28 8.80 6.14
C LEU A 109 -4.40 9.35 5.26
N GLU A 110 -4.44 10.66 5.05
CA GLU A 110 -5.42 11.30 4.17
C GLU A 110 -5.35 10.74 2.74
N VAL A 111 -4.15 10.61 2.19
CA VAL A 111 -3.95 10.01 0.85
C VAL A 111 -4.49 8.58 0.79
N HIS A 112 -4.18 7.75 1.80
CA HIS A 112 -4.66 6.37 1.83
C HIS A 112 -6.17 6.27 2.07
N GLN A 113 -6.78 7.19 2.80
CA GLN A 113 -8.24 7.26 2.96
C GLN A 113 -8.93 7.60 1.64
N GLN A 114 -8.40 8.53 0.86
CA GLN A 114 -8.92 8.87 -0.47
C GLN A 114 -8.82 7.67 -1.42
N VAL A 115 -7.68 6.99 -1.45
CA VAL A 115 -7.49 5.77 -2.23
C VAL A 115 -8.45 4.67 -1.79
N HIS A 116 -8.58 4.45 -0.47
CA HIS A 116 -9.48 3.44 0.11
C HIS A 116 -10.95 3.70 -0.24
N ALA A 117 -11.37 4.96 -0.31
CA ALA A 117 -12.73 5.33 -0.70
C ALA A 117 -13.04 4.98 -2.18
N ALA A 118 -12.04 5.08 -3.06
CA ALA A 118 -12.17 4.75 -4.48
C ALA A 118 -11.94 3.25 -4.75
N HIS A 119 -10.96 2.66 -4.08
CA HIS A 119 -10.56 1.25 -4.17
C HIS A 119 -10.32 0.70 -2.76
N PRO A 120 -11.26 -0.10 -2.21
CA PRO A 120 -11.15 -0.61 -0.86
C PRO A 120 -9.86 -1.40 -0.63
N ILE A 121 -8.99 -0.86 0.21
CA ILE A 121 -7.76 -1.52 0.66
C ILE A 121 -8.14 -2.49 1.79
N ASN A 122 -7.59 -3.69 1.78
CA ASN A 122 -7.80 -4.71 2.80
C ASN A 122 -6.46 -5.22 3.36
N PRO A 123 -6.46 -6.09 4.38
CA PRO A 123 -5.22 -6.60 4.97
C PRO A 123 -4.26 -7.27 3.98
N CYS A 124 -4.77 -7.91 2.91
CA CYS A 124 -3.94 -8.55 1.91
C CYS A 124 -3.11 -7.52 1.10
N HIS A 125 -3.67 -6.35 0.83
CA HIS A 125 -2.92 -5.26 0.16
C HIS A 125 -1.71 -4.83 1.01
N PHE A 126 -1.88 -4.70 2.32
CA PHE A 126 -0.76 -4.34 3.20
C PHE A 126 0.27 -5.46 3.32
N ALA A 127 -0.15 -6.72 3.33
CA ALA A 127 0.75 -7.86 3.36
C ALA A 127 1.60 -7.94 2.07
N HIS A 128 0.98 -7.77 0.88
CA HIS A 128 1.68 -7.71 -0.39
C HIS A 128 2.64 -6.51 -0.48
N TRP A 129 2.16 -5.32 -0.10
CA TRP A 129 2.97 -4.11 -0.06
C TRP A 129 4.22 -4.30 0.81
N LEU A 130 4.06 -4.90 1.99
CA LEU A 130 5.16 -5.14 2.91
C LEU A 130 6.15 -6.17 2.35
N ALA A 131 5.66 -7.25 1.75
CA ALA A 131 6.51 -8.27 1.12
C ALA A 131 7.35 -7.66 0.00
N LEU A 132 6.73 -6.93 -0.93
CA LEU A 132 7.45 -6.27 -2.03
C LEU A 132 8.48 -5.24 -1.52
N TRP A 133 8.16 -4.52 -0.45
CA TRP A 133 9.12 -3.60 0.16
C TRP A 133 10.34 -4.33 0.74
N GLN A 134 10.10 -5.40 1.50
CA GLN A 134 11.18 -6.19 2.09
C GLN A 134 12.07 -6.82 1.01
N ASP A 135 11.45 -7.41 -0.02
CA ASP A 135 12.16 -7.99 -1.16
C ASP A 135 13.02 -6.93 -1.89
N SER A 136 12.48 -5.73 -2.11
CA SER A 136 13.21 -4.63 -2.75
C SER A 136 14.41 -4.17 -1.91
N VAL A 137 14.26 -4.10 -0.58
CA VAL A 137 15.37 -3.78 0.32
C VAL A 137 16.43 -4.87 0.28
N ASP A 138 16.03 -6.13 0.46
CA ASP A 138 16.95 -7.27 0.55
C ASP A 138 17.67 -7.56 -0.77
N ALA A 139 17.07 -7.19 -1.91
CA ALA A 139 17.70 -7.33 -3.21
C ALA A 139 18.89 -6.40 -3.44
N ALA A 140 18.94 -5.24 -2.76
CA ALA A 140 19.89 -4.18 -3.10
C ALA A 140 20.72 -3.65 -1.90
N PHE A 141 20.24 -3.82 -0.67
CA PHE A 141 20.82 -3.21 0.52
C PHE A 141 20.88 -4.14 1.71
N ALA A 142 21.93 -3.97 2.55
CA ALA A 142 22.03 -4.63 3.84
C ALA A 142 22.76 -3.70 4.83
N GLY A 143 22.31 -3.71 6.08
CA GLY A 143 22.88 -2.92 7.16
C GLY A 143 21.83 -2.27 8.06
N PRO A 144 22.28 -1.51 9.07
CA PRO A 144 21.38 -0.93 10.07
C PRO A 144 20.28 -0.01 9.49
N ALA A 145 20.53 0.73 8.41
CA ALA A 145 19.51 1.58 7.78
C ALA A 145 18.53 0.75 6.95
N ALA A 146 19.00 -0.29 6.25
CA ALA A 146 18.14 -1.25 5.55
C ALA A 146 17.21 -1.98 6.54
N ASP A 147 17.71 -2.46 7.66
CA ASP A 147 16.90 -3.11 8.69
C ASP A 147 15.88 -2.14 9.31
N ARG A 148 16.28 -0.89 9.53
CA ARG A 148 15.38 0.17 9.99
C ARG A 148 14.29 0.48 8.97
N ALA A 149 14.60 0.46 7.67
CA ALA A 149 13.62 0.64 6.61
C ALA A 149 12.55 -0.46 6.62
N LYS A 150 12.95 -1.72 6.78
CA LYS A 150 12.03 -2.87 6.92
C LYS A 150 11.16 -2.75 8.16
N ALA A 151 11.75 -2.45 9.32
CA ALA A 151 11.02 -2.29 10.58
C ALA A 151 10.00 -1.14 10.54
N LEU A 152 10.37 0.00 9.95
CA LEU A 152 9.46 1.12 9.76
C LEU A 152 8.30 0.78 8.82
N ALA A 153 8.55 0.01 7.76
CA ALA A 153 7.50 -0.43 6.84
C ALA A 153 6.45 -1.30 7.57
N VAL A 154 6.86 -2.21 8.45
CA VAL A 154 5.95 -3.00 9.29
C VAL A 154 5.07 -2.09 10.14
N ASN A 155 5.65 -1.10 10.81
CA ASN A 155 4.90 -0.17 11.66
C ASN A 155 3.93 0.70 10.84
N ILE A 156 4.31 1.10 9.63
CA ILE A 156 3.45 1.87 8.71
C ILE A 156 2.27 1.01 8.27
N ALA A 157 2.51 -0.21 7.79
CA ALA A 157 1.46 -1.13 7.36
C ALA A 157 0.45 -1.40 8.50
N HIS A 158 0.93 -1.65 9.71
CA HIS A 158 0.09 -1.85 10.88
C HIS A 158 -0.72 -0.60 11.23
N SER A 159 -0.07 0.57 11.28
CA SER A 159 -0.72 1.84 11.62
C SER A 159 -1.77 2.23 10.58
N MET A 160 -1.51 2.03 9.30
CA MET A 160 -2.48 2.32 8.24
C MET A 160 -3.64 1.33 8.26
N GLY A 161 -3.36 0.03 8.36
CA GLY A 161 -4.38 -1.01 8.43
C GLY A 161 -5.34 -0.82 9.60
N SER A 162 -4.87 -0.35 10.76
CA SER A 162 -5.72 -0.10 11.93
C SER A 162 -6.60 1.16 11.81
N ARG A 163 -6.29 2.07 10.89
CA ARG A 163 -6.99 3.37 10.72
C ARG A 163 -7.93 3.40 9.51
N LEU A 164 -7.83 2.42 8.62
CA LEU A 164 -8.74 2.31 7.47
C LEU A 164 -9.94 1.41 7.83
N PRO A 165 -11.17 1.85 7.56
CA PRO A 165 -12.39 1.06 7.85
C PRO A 165 -12.35 -0.30 7.14
N GLY A 166 -12.70 -1.39 7.84
CA GLY A 166 -12.75 -2.73 7.25
C GLY A 166 -11.39 -3.41 7.04
N CYS A 167 -10.26 -2.76 7.39
CA CYS A 167 -8.93 -3.36 7.30
C CYS A 167 -8.49 -4.11 8.57
N VAL A 168 -9.33 -4.16 9.61
CA VAL A 168 -8.99 -4.89 10.85
C VAL A 168 -9.25 -6.36 10.65
N PRO A 169 -8.26 -7.27 10.83
CA PRO A 169 -8.50 -8.70 10.82
C PRO A 169 -9.47 -9.07 11.97
N GLY A 170 -10.63 -9.64 11.65
CA GLY A 170 -11.45 -10.33 12.64
C GLY A 170 -12.67 -9.60 13.22
N THR A 171 -13.11 -8.47 12.71
CA THR A 171 -14.45 -7.97 13.02
C THR A 171 -15.47 -8.54 12.04
N ALA A 172 -15.93 -9.76 12.32
CA ALA A 172 -17.20 -10.21 11.74
C ALA A 172 -18.32 -9.27 12.19
N PRO A 173 -19.28 -8.91 11.32
CA PRO A 173 -20.45 -8.16 11.74
C PRO A 173 -21.14 -8.93 12.87
N ARG A 174 -21.40 -8.26 13.96
CA ARG A 174 -22.27 -8.79 15.01
C ARG A 174 -23.70 -8.61 14.52
N ASP A 175 -24.40 -9.74 14.31
CA ASP A 175 -25.83 -9.77 14.11
C ASP A 175 -26.60 -9.09 15.24
#